data_96415dfa37b3d338a9ed6c5c9549f133
#
_entry.id   96415dfa37b3d338a9ed6c5c9549f133
#
_cell.length_a   1.000
_cell.length_b   1.000
_cell.length_c   1.000
_cell.angle_alpha   90.00
_cell.angle_beta   90.00
_cell.angle_gamma   90.00
#
_symmetry.space_group_name_H-M   'P 1'
#
loop_
_entity.id
_entity.type
_entity.pdbx_description
1 polymer ?
#
loop_
_entity_poly.entity_id
_entity_poly.type
_entity_poly.pdbx_seq_one_letter_code
_entity_poly.pdbx_strand_id
1 'polypeptide(L)'
;MFIIILLNYITSVLPELDVYGIKQMTMEQLFTRLLYEDWDDKKYSIHEVSKNDSRNSIKGSKEWFEALEKFCLDYEEKSIPRDEVYMGKTGNLLVGKVLIDTYLHDNPLLSMQSKILMLNEIIYSKYENEVLGKEVKFPAKERRELDKKYKTYFGKDDWKGSVYDFYRDFLISQKEKEYDIDIPKDSFDVYDLAALAYIYKRIKETDPVREASHVVIDEAQDFGMMAYCCLHYCLRNCTYTIMGDTSQNIHFEYGLNDWEDLKKLILTGTYDAFGLLRKSYRNTVEISEFATEILRHGDFAIYPVEPIIRHGNAVRIEEYDNVRSLISASVDTIKGWQSEGYETIAVVCRDEAEALKVSAELKKHIEITDDN
;
A
#
# COMPACT_ATOMS: atom_id res chain seq x y z
N MET A 1 -15.82 -8.33 -0.32
CA MET A 1 -17.28 -8.15 -0.17
C MET A 1 -17.67 -7.52 1.15
N PHE A 2 -17.21 -7.97 2.31
CA PHE A 2 -17.48 -7.32 3.62
C PHE A 2 -17.07 -5.84 3.69
N ILE A 3 -15.93 -5.49 3.11
CA ILE A 3 -15.42 -4.10 3.11
C ILE A 3 -16.35 -3.14 2.35
N ILE A 4 -16.95 -3.57 1.23
CA ILE A 4 -17.86 -2.71 0.45
C ILE A 4 -19.16 -2.44 1.21
N ILE A 5 -19.71 -3.41 1.93
CA ILE A 5 -20.92 -3.25 2.74
C ILE A 5 -20.65 -2.30 3.90
N LEU A 6 -19.52 -2.45 4.58
CA LEU A 6 -19.10 -1.58 5.69
C LEU A 6 -18.84 -0.15 5.20
N LEU A 7 -18.15 0.02 4.05
CA LEU A 7 -17.94 1.32 3.42
C LEU A 7 -19.25 2.02 3.06
N ASN A 8 -20.23 1.31 2.49
CA ASN A 8 -21.54 1.86 2.17
C ASN A 8 -22.31 2.28 3.43
N TYR A 9 -22.26 1.47 4.50
CA TYR A 9 -22.86 1.81 5.78
C TYR A 9 -22.23 3.08 6.39
N ILE A 10 -20.91 3.14 6.48
CA ILE A 10 -20.19 4.31 7.00
C ILE A 10 -20.50 5.54 6.15
N THR A 11 -20.54 5.42 4.82
CA THR A 11 -20.88 6.53 3.91
C THR A 11 -22.27 7.09 4.17
N SER A 12 -23.22 6.25 4.58
CA SER A 12 -24.57 6.69 4.93
C SER A 12 -24.65 7.41 6.27
N VAL A 13 -23.78 7.06 7.22
CA VAL A 13 -23.78 7.61 8.60
C VAL A 13 -22.98 8.91 8.72
N LEU A 14 -21.91 9.08 7.95
CA LEU A 14 -21.03 10.25 8.04
C LEU A 14 -21.78 11.59 7.86
N PRO A 15 -22.71 11.74 6.90
CA PRO A 15 -23.50 12.98 6.78
C PRO A 15 -24.38 13.26 8.00
N GLU A 16 -24.87 12.23 8.68
CA GLU A 16 -25.66 12.36 9.92
C GLU A 16 -24.81 12.90 11.09
N LEU A 17 -23.48 12.72 11.01
CA LEU A 17 -22.50 13.23 11.96
C LEU A 17 -21.88 14.57 11.52
N ASP A 18 -22.46 15.27 10.55
CA ASP A 18 -21.96 16.53 9.96
C ASP A 18 -20.53 16.42 9.40
N VAL A 19 -20.11 15.22 8.95
CA VAL A 19 -18.80 14.97 8.37
C VAL A 19 -18.90 14.94 6.85
N TYR A 20 -18.34 15.95 6.19
CA TYR A 20 -18.38 16.10 4.74
C TYR A 20 -16.98 16.12 4.13
N GLY A 21 -16.89 15.78 2.85
CA GLY A 21 -15.64 15.87 2.07
C GLY A 21 -14.65 14.75 2.33
N ILE A 22 -15.04 13.69 3.04
CA ILE A 22 -14.23 12.49 3.20
C ILE A 22 -14.32 11.64 1.92
N LYS A 23 -13.16 11.22 1.43
CA LYS A 23 -13.07 10.25 0.35
C LYS A 23 -12.80 8.89 0.94
N GLN A 24 -13.73 7.97 0.75
CA GLN A 24 -13.58 6.58 1.16
C GLN A 24 -13.12 5.75 -0.04
N MET A 25 -12.15 4.89 0.18
CA MET A 25 -11.61 4.02 -0.86
C MET A 25 -10.86 2.85 -0.22
N THR A 26 -10.65 1.78 -0.97
CA THR A 26 -9.75 0.69 -0.57
C THR A 26 -8.29 1.11 -0.76
N MET A 27 -7.35 0.32 -0.22
CA MET A 27 -5.92 0.58 -0.38
C MET A 27 -5.51 0.49 -1.87
N GLU A 28 -6.07 -0.46 -2.60
CA GLU A 28 -5.85 -0.62 -4.04
C GLU A 28 -6.33 0.60 -4.82
N GLN A 29 -7.54 1.08 -4.53
CA GLN A 29 -8.09 2.30 -5.15
C GLN A 29 -7.25 3.54 -4.85
N LEU A 30 -6.66 3.60 -3.66
CA LEU A 30 -5.75 4.69 -3.32
C LEU A 30 -4.48 4.63 -4.17
N PHE A 31 -3.84 3.47 -4.27
CA PHE A 31 -2.62 3.34 -5.06
C PHE A 31 -2.86 3.54 -6.56
N THR A 32 -3.95 3.02 -7.12
CA THR A 32 -4.29 3.28 -8.54
C THR A 32 -4.52 4.76 -8.78
N ARG A 33 -5.17 5.46 -7.87
CA ARG A 33 -5.37 6.91 -7.96
C ARG A 33 -4.03 7.68 -7.93
N LEU A 34 -3.03 7.21 -7.16
CA LEU A 34 -1.71 7.81 -7.10
C LEU A 34 -0.86 7.60 -8.38
N LEU A 35 -1.31 6.73 -9.28
CA LEU A 35 -0.72 6.54 -10.61
C LEU A 35 -1.26 7.54 -11.65
N TYR A 36 -2.32 8.27 -11.34
CA TYR A 36 -2.94 9.27 -12.23
C TYR A 36 -3.21 8.70 -13.62
N GLU A 37 -2.66 9.36 -14.68
CA GLU A 37 -2.84 8.97 -16.06
C GLU A 37 -2.13 7.65 -16.44
N ASP A 38 -1.25 7.14 -15.58
CA ASP A 38 -0.57 5.86 -15.82
C ASP A 38 -1.47 4.66 -15.50
N TRP A 39 -2.57 4.84 -14.77
CA TRP A 39 -3.57 3.80 -14.56
C TRP A 39 -4.68 3.88 -15.61
N ASP A 40 -4.97 2.76 -16.25
CA ASP A 40 -6.05 2.62 -17.23
C ASP A 40 -6.90 1.38 -16.90
N ASP A 41 -8.10 1.60 -16.36
CA ASP A 41 -9.05 0.55 -15.98
C ASP A 41 -9.49 -0.36 -17.15
N LYS A 42 -9.26 0.06 -18.41
CA LYS A 42 -9.55 -0.76 -19.58
C LYS A 42 -8.42 -1.74 -19.90
N LYS A 43 -7.22 -1.42 -19.46
CA LYS A 43 -6.01 -2.19 -19.72
C LYS A 43 -5.61 -3.06 -18.54
N TYR A 44 -5.79 -2.53 -17.32
CA TYR A 44 -5.29 -3.14 -16.10
C TYR A 44 -6.45 -3.57 -15.20
N SER A 45 -6.23 -4.62 -14.43
CA SER A 45 -7.17 -5.14 -13.45
C SER A 45 -6.50 -5.32 -12.09
N ILE A 46 -7.32 -5.36 -11.06
CA ILE A 46 -6.90 -5.60 -9.68
C ILE A 46 -7.34 -7.01 -9.29
N HIS A 47 -6.49 -7.73 -8.58
CA HIS A 47 -6.84 -9.01 -7.97
C HIS A 47 -6.42 -9.05 -6.51
N GLU A 48 -7.09 -9.87 -5.72
CA GLU A 48 -6.72 -10.09 -4.33
C GLU A 48 -5.40 -10.84 -4.21
N VAL A 49 -4.66 -10.59 -3.13
CA VAL A 49 -3.46 -11.37 -2.81
C VAL A 49 -3.85 -12.83 -2.59
N SER A 50 -3.18 -13.74 -3.26
CA SER A 50 -3.48 -15.18 -3.15
C SER A 50 -3.16 -15.69 -1.74
N LYS A 51 -4.17 -16.21 -1.05
CA LYS A 51 -4.10 -16.65 0.35
C LYS A 51 -3.21 -17.87 0.60
N ASN A 52 -2.84 -18.61 -0.44
CA ASN A 52 -2.08 -19.87 -0.33
C ASN A 52 -0.73 -19.81 -1.07
N ASP A 53 -0.25 -18.64 -1.41
CA ASP A 53 0.96 -18.48 -2.18
C ASP A 53 2.06 -17.83 -1.34
N SER A 54 2.98 -18.63 -0.81
CA SER A 54 4.14 -18.17 -0.04
C SER A 54 5.03 -17.18 -0.81
N ARG A 55 4.95 -17.16 -2.15
CA ARG A 55 5.64 -16.19 -3.00
C ARG A 55 5.16 -14.77 -2.77
N ASN A 56 3.93 -14.60 -2.33
CA ASN A 56 3.36 -13.28 -2.06
C ASN A 56 3.71 -12.76 -0.67
N SER A 57 4.13 -13.60 0.26
CA SER A 57 4.51 -13.18 1.61
C SER A 57 5.66 -12.18 1.60
N ILE A 58 6.65 -12.40 0.73
CA ILE A 58 7.78 -11.48 0.60
C ILE A 58 7.37 -10.10 0.09
N LYS A 59 6.41 -10.02 -0.85
CA LYS A 59 5.94 -8.74 -1.41
C LYS A 59 5.31 -7.81 -0.37
N GLY A 60 4.70 -8.37 0.69
CA GLY A 60 4.13 -7.60 1.80
C GLY A 60 5.15 -7.08 2.80
N SER A 61 6.40 -7.57 2.75
CA SER A 61 7.41 -7.32 3.76
C SER A 61 8.06 -5.94 3.65
N LYS A 62 8.69 -5.51 4.75
CA LYS A 62 9.52 -4.31 4.79
C LYS A 62 10.79 -4.48 3.96
N GLU A 63 11.39 -5.65 3.98
CA GLU A 63 12.57 -6.01 3.21
C GLU A 63 12.33 -5.86 1.71
N TRP A 64 11.12 -6.16 1.25
CA TRP A 64 10.73 -5.95 -0.15
C TRP A 64 10.68 -4.47 -0.51
N PHE A 65 10.16 -3.63 0.38
CA PHE A 65 10.21 -2.18 0.20
C PHE A 65 11.65 -1.67 0.15
N GLU A 66 12.51 -2.10 1.06
CA GLU A 66 13.92 -1.70 1.11
C GLU A 66 14.68 -2.12 -0.16
N ALA A 67 14.34 -3.29 -0.70
CA ALA A 67 14.90 -3.74 -1.98
C ALA A 67 14.45 -2.87 -3.15
N LEU A 68 13.18 -2.48 -3.20
CA LEU A 68 12.64 -1.58 -4.21
C LEU A 68 13.24 -0.17 -4.08
N GLU A 69 13.31 0.36 -2.87
CA GLU A 69 13.91 1.66 -2.59
C GLU A 69 15.37 1.71 -3.07
N LYS A 70 16.15 0.68 -2.74
CA LYS A 70 17.52 0.57 -3.19
C LYS A 70 17.62 0.51 -4.72
N PHE A 71 16.76 -0.26 -5.37
CA PHE A 71 16.73 -0.34 -6.84
C PHE A 71 16.45 1.03 -7.48
N CYS A 72 15.52 1.81 -6.93
CA CYS A 72 15.23 3.16 -7.37
C CYS A 72 16.42 4.12 -7.14
N LEU A 73 17.08 4.01 -5.98
CA LEU A 73 18.27 4.82 -5.67
C LEU A 73 19.43 4.52 -6.61
N ASP A 74 19.73 3.25 -6.85
CA ASP A 74 20.79 2.82 -7.76
C ASP A 74 20.53 3.33 -9.19
N TYR A 75 19.26 3.39 -9.61
CA TYR A 75 18.85 3.94 -10.90
C TYR A 75 19.02 5.47 -10.95
N GLU A 76 18.62 6.17 -9.88
CA GLU A 76 18.79 7.62 -9.75
C GLU A 76 20.26 8.02 -9.79
N GLU A 77 21.16 7.29 -9.09
CA GLU A 77 22.58 7.55 -9.09
C GLU A 77 23.23 7.37 -10.49
N LYS A 78 22.75 6.40 -11.26
CA LYS A 78 23.19 6.21 -12.66
C LYS A 78 22.71 7.31 -13.58
N SER A 79 21.48 7.81 -13.35
CA SER A 79 20.84 8.83 -14.18
C SER A 79 21.38 10.24 -13.90
N ILE A 80 21.86 10.50 -12.68
CA ILE A 80 22.44 11.77 -12.24
C ILE A 80 23.86 11.53 -11.70
N PRO A 81 24.85 11.30 -12.59
CA PRO A 81 26.23 11.17 -12.18
C PRO A 81 26.72 12.41 -11.43
N ARG A 82 27.41 12.20 -10.32
CA ARG A 82 27.93 13.29 -9.45
C ARG A 82 29.29 13.80 -9.93
N ASP A 83 29.42 14.00 -11.25
CA ASP A 83 30.65 14.46 -11.89
C ASP A 83 30.57 15.95 -12.19
N GLU A 84 31.74 16.59 -12.28
CA GLU A 84 31.85 17.97 -12.68
C GLU A 84 31.44 18.17 -14.15
N VAL A 85 30.66 19.20 -14.41
CA VAL A 85 30.18 19.53 -15.75
C VAL A 85 31.01 20.66 -16.35
N TYR A 86 31.70 20.36 -17.44
CA TYR A 86 32.54 21.32 -18.15
C TYR A 86 31.95 21.76 -19.47
N MET A 87 32.22 23.01 -19.85
CA MET A 87 31.91 23.51 -21.17
C MET A 87 32.90 22.93 -22.19
N GLY A 88 32.42 22.17 -23.17
CA GLY A 88 33.17 21.33 -24.09
C GLY A 88 34.51 21.87 -24.54
N LYS A 89 34.56 22.85 -25.44
CA LYS A 89 35.83 23.31 -26.04
C LYS A 89 36.64 24.29 -25.16
N THR A 90 36.00 24.99 -24.25
CA THR A 90 36.69 26.00 -23.44
C THR A 90 37.27 25.41 -22.15
N GLY A 91 36.83 24.23 -21.75
CA GLY A 91 37.23 23.59 -20.51
C GLY A 91 36.78 24.32 -19.23
N ASN A 92 35.88 25.33 -19.36
CA ASN A 92 35.39 26.05 -18.20
C ASN A 92 34.42 25.18 -17.40
N LEU A 93 34.55 25.21 -16.08
CA LEU A 93 33.64 24.52 -15.16
C LEU A 93 32.29 25.23 -15.18
N LEU A 94 31.22 24.52 -15.58
CA LEU A 94 29.84 25.00 -15.51
C LEU A 94 29.23 24.69 -14.16
N VAL A 95 29.29 23.45 -13.72
CA VAL A 95 28.73 22.98 -12.45
C VAL A 95 29.71 22.05 -11.78
N GLY A 96 30.11 22.37 -10.55
CA GLY A 96 30.97 21.54 -9.74
C GLY A 96 30.19 20.44 -9.00
N LYS A 97 30.89 19.35 -8.67
CA LYS A 97 30.37 18.22 -7.89
C LYS A 97 29.65 18.67 -6.62
N VAL A 98 30.23 19.59 -5.86
CA VAL A 98 29.64 20.09 -4.60
C VAL A 98 28.25 20.67 -4.79
N LEU A 99 28.02 21.39 -5.90
CA LEU A 99 26.69 21.97 -6.18
C LEU A 99 25.66 20.86 -6.46
N ILE A 100 26.04 19.84 -7.22
CA ILE A 100 25.16 18.70 -7.52
C ILE A 100 24.83 17.95 -6.22
N ASP A 101 25.84 17.64 -5.42
CA ASP A 101 25.68 16.93 -4.14
C ASP A 101 24.77 17.73 -3.18
N THR A 102 25.02 19.05 -3.03
CA THR A 102 24.20 19.93 -2.19
C THR A 102 22.76 19.95 -2.68
N TYR A 103 22.54 20.10 -3.99
CA TYR A 103 21.19 20.14 -4.54
C TYR A 103 20.43 18.83 -4.31
N LEU A 104 21.07 17.67 -4.54
CA LEU A 104 20.46 16.36 -4.29
C LEU A 104 20.17 16.13 -2.80
N HIS A 105 21.07 16.58 -1.92
CA HIS A 105 20.91 16.50 -0.47
C HIS A 105 19.75 17.36 0.04
N ASP A 106 19.63 18.57 -0.47
CA ASP A 106 18.61 19.53 -0.02
C ASP A 106 17.21 19.22 -0.57
N ASN A 107 17.13 18.36 -1.60
CA ASN A 107 15.88 17.98 -2.27
C ASN A 107 15.64 16.46 -2.28
N PRO A 108 15.69 15.78 -1.13
CA PRO A 108 15.59 14.31 -1.08
C PRO A 108 14.23 13.78 -1.54
N LEU A 109 13.19 14.61 -1.41
CA LEU A 109 11.81 14.24 -1.68
C LEU A 109 11.34 14.55 -3.11
N LEU A 110 12.15 15.24 -3.91
CA LEU A 110 11.82 15.41 -5.33
C LEU A 110 12.01 14.09 -6.08
N SER A 111 11.18 13.88 -7.08
CA SER A 111 11.37 12.75 -8.00
C SER A 111 12.67 12.88 -8.79
N MET A 112 13.18 11.78 -9.31
CA MET A 112 14.37 11.79 -10.18
C MET A 112 14.17 12.73 -11.38
N GLN A 113 13.01 12.70 -12.04
CA GLN A 113 12.72 13.58 -13.18
C GLN A 113 12.73 15.05 -12.80
N SER A 114 12.14 15.42 -11.67
CA SER A 114 12.17 16.80 -11.18
C SER A 114 13.59 17.26 -10.86
N LYS A 115 14.42 16.40 -10.25
CA LYS A 115 15.84 16.70 -9.99
C LYS A 115 16.61 16.92 -11.29
N ILE A 116 16.40 16.07 -12.30
CA ILE A 116 17.02 16.17 -13.62
C ILE A 116 16.64 17.49 -14.31
N LEU A 117 15.35 17.84 -14.34
CA LEU A 117 14.87 19.07 -14.95
C LEU A 117 15.54 20.30 -14.32
N MET A 118 15.56 20.38 -12.99
CA MET A 118 16.14 21.51 -12.26
C MET A 118 17.66 21.59 -12.45
N LEU A 119 18.38 20.47 -12.39
CA LEU A 119 19.82 20.46 -12.63
C LEU A 119 20.16 20.86 -14.06
N ASN A 120 19.39 20.42 -15.05
CA ASN A 120 19.57 20.83 -16.43
C ASN A 120 19.32 22.32 -16.63
N GLU A 121 18.34 22.91 -15.96
CA GLU A 121 18.13 24.37 -15.97
C GLU A 121 19.31 25.13 -15.40
N ILE A 122 19.87 24.65 -14.27
CA ILE A 122 21.07 25.25 -13.68
C ILE A 122 22.26 25.17 -14.64
N ILE A 123 22.51 24.00 -15.25
CA ILE A 123 23.60 23.80 -16.20
C ILE A 123 23.42 24.71 -17.42
N TYR A 124 22.21 24.76 -17.97
CA TYR A 124 21.90 25.55 -19.16
C TYR A 124 22.05 27.04 -18.90
N SER A 125 21.56 27.55 -17.77
CA SER A 125 21.71 28.96 -17.38
C SER A 125 23.19 29.35 -17.23
N LYS A 126 24.01 28.49 -16.62
CA LYS A 126 25.45 28.75 -16.52
C LYS A 126 26.16 28.70 -17.88
N TYR A 127 25.78 27.76 -18.74
CA TYR A 127 26.26 27.70 -20.11
C TYR A 127 25.91 28.99 -20.88
N GLU A 128 24.65 29.46 -20.82
CA GLU A 128 24.26 30.71 -21.48
C GLU A 128 25.06 31.91 -21.00
N ASN A 129 25.25 32.04 -19.67
CA ASN A 129 26.04 33.12 -19.09
C ASN A 129 27.50 33.10 -19.55
N GLU A 130 28.11 31.91 -19.67
CA GLU A 130 29.46 31.78 -20.21
C GLU A 130 29.55 32.18 -21.68
N VAL A 131 28.56 31.82 -22.49
CA VAL A 131 28.50 32.21 -23.92
C VAL A 131 28.29 33.70 -24.09
N LEU A 132 27.39 34.31 -23.35
CA LEU A 132 27.07 35.73 -23.41
C LEU A 132 28.18 36.61 -22.80
N GLY A 133 28.70 36.20 -21.63
CA GLY A 133 29.65 37.00 -20.88
C GLY A 133 31.04 37.08 -21.50
N LYS A 134 31.47 36.10 -22.26
CA LYS A 134 32.80 36.02 -22.89
C LYS A 134 32.81 36.35 -24.39
N GLU A 135 31.70 36.79 -24.96
CA GLU A 135 31.54 37.05 -26.42
C GLU A 135 32.00 35.86 -27.31
N VAL A 136 31.88 34.66 -26.77
CA VAL A 136 32.30 33.44 -27.50
C VAL A 136 31.37 33.20 -28.66
N LYS A 137 31.87 33.46 -29.87
CA LYS A 137 31.12 33.24 -31.11
C LYS A 137 31.27 31.78 -31.56
N PHE A 138 30.19 31.02 -31.46
CA PHE A 138 30.11 29.68 -32.08
C PHE A 138 29.43 29.76 -33.44
N PRO A 139 29.83 28.95 -34.44
CA PRO A 139 29.04 28.74 -35.64
C PRO A 139 27.62 28.29 -35.28
N ALA A 140 26.61 28.76 -36.03
CA ALA A 140 25.18 28.53 -35.71
C ALA A 140 24.83 27.04 -35.52
N LYS A 141 25.45 26.14 -36.26
CA LYS A 141 25.26 24.70 -36.14
C LYS A 141 25.81 24.17 -34.79
N GLU A 142 27.03 24.57 -34.44
CA GLU A 142 27.69 24.17 -33.21
C GLU A 142 26.92 24.69 -31.99
N ARG A 143 26.45 25.93 -32.04
CA ARG A 143 25.64 26.52 -30.98
C ARG A 143 24.36 25.72 -30.73
N ARG A 144 23.67 25.29 -31.76
CA ARG A 144 22.46 24.44 -31.64
C ARG A 144 22.76 23.09 -31.00
N GLU A 145 23.90 22.49 -31.33
CA GLU A 145 24.34 21.24 -30.72
C GLU A 145 24.66 21.41 -29.23
N LEU A 146 25.34 22.49 -28.84
CA LEU A 146 25.65 22.83 -27.46
C LEU A 146 24.40 23.17 -26.66
N ASP A 147 23.49 23.98 -27.23
CA ASP A 147 22.21 24.31 -26.61
C ASP A 147 21.41 23.03 -26.32
N LYS A 148 21.32 22.11 -27.27
CA LYS A 148 20.67 20.82 -27.07
C LYS A 148 21.36 19.99 -26.00
N LYS A 149 22.70 19.92 -26.02
CA LYS A 149 23.50 19.17 -25.06
C LYS A 149 23.25 19.65 -23.61
N TYR A 150 23.30 20.97 -23.37
CA TYR A 150 23.23 21.49 -22.01
C TYR A 150 21.78 21.66 -21.51
N LYS A 151 20.78 21.71 -22.40
CA LYS A 151 19.37 21.62 -22.01
C LYS A 151 18.95 20.25 -21.54
N THR A 152 19.62 19.21 -22.00
CA THR A 152 19.34 17.80 -21.65
C THR A 152 20.62 17.09 -21.27
N TYR A 153 21.40 17.68 -20.35
CA TYR A 153 22.71 17.13 -19.97
C TYR A 153 22.57 15.85 -19.17
N PHE A 154 21.79 15.90 -18.10
CA PHE A 154 21.34 14.70 -17.40
C PHE A 154 20.07 14.20 -18.06
N GLY A 155 19.87 12.90 -18.02
CA GLY A 155 18.67 12.32 -18.54
C GLY A 155 18.60 12.19 -20.05
N LYS A 156 19.73 12.30 -20.77
CA LYS A 156 19.78 12.17 -22.22
C LYS A 156 19.37 10.77 -22.71
N ASP A 157 19.70 9.77 -21.93
CA ASP A 157 19.35 8.38 -22.19
C ASP A 157 18.17 7.93 -21.30
N ASP A 158 17.42 8.92 -20.84
CA ASP A 158 16.42 8.78 -19.84
C ASP A 158 15.35 7.80 -20.15
N TRP A 159 14.91 7.27 -19.04
CA TRP A 159 13.73 6.49 -18.84
C TRP A 159 12.57 6.93 -19.73
N LYS A 160 12.50 6.27 -20.86
CA LYS A 160 11.40 6.42 -21.85
C LYS A 160 10.34 5.34 -21.64
N GLY A 161 10.53 4.52 -20.61
CA GLY A 161 9.64 3.43 -20.24
C GLY A 161 8.43 3.89 -19.45
N SER A 162 7.60 2.94 -19.11
CA SER A 162 6.48 3.10 -18.20
C SER A 162 6.89 2.71 -16.77
N VAL A 163 6.14 3.13 -15.77
CA VAL A 163 6.31 2.63 -14.38
C VAL A 163 6.22 1.10 -14.31
N TYR A 164 5.45 0.51 -15.21
CA TYR A 164 5.29 -0.95 -15.34
C TYR A 164 6.54 -1.65 -15.85
N ASP A 165 7.23 -1.05 -16.83
CA ASP A 165 8.49 -1.60 -17.33
C ASP A 165 9.57 -1.52 -16.25
N PHE A 166 9.64 -0.40 -15.52
CA PHE A 166 10.57 -0.23 -14.41
C PHE A 166 10.31 -1.25 -13.29
N TYR A 167 9.03 -1.44 -12.94
CA TYR A 167 8.64 -2.43 -11.94
C TYR A 167 8.98 -3.85 -12.39
N ARG A 168 8.76 -4.18 -13.66
CA ARG A 168 9.15 -5.47 -14.23
C ARG A 168 10.66 -5.70 -14.15
N ASP A 169 11.47 -4.69 -14.45
CA ASP A 169 12.93 -4.77 -14.34
C ASP A 169 13.37 -5.01 -12.88
N PHE A 170 12.72 -4.35 -11.93
CA PHE A 170 12.92 -4.63 -10.51
C PHE A 170 12.60 -6.11 -10.20
N LEU A 171 11.43 -6.61 -10.59
CA LEU A 171 11.03 -8.00 -10.33
C LEU A 171 12.00 -9.00 -10.98
N ILE A 172 12.46 -8.75 -12.20
CA ILE A 172 13.50 -9.56 -12.86
C ILE A 172 14.77 -9.58 -12.01
N SER A 173 15.21 -8.42 -11.52
CA SER A 173 16.41 -8.32 -10.67
C SER A 173 16.28 -9.10 -9.35
N GLN A 174 15.06 -9.23 -8.81
CA GLN A 174 14.81 -10.04 -7.62
C GLN A 174 14.78 -11.54 -7.94
N LYS A 175 14.24 -11.93 -9.10
CA LYS A 175 14.34 -13.34 -9.58
C LYS A 175 15.78 -13.82 -9.74
N GLU A 176 16.65 -12.96 -10.22
CA GLU A 176 18.08 -13.25 -10.30
C GLU A 176 18.75 -13.49 -8.93
N LYS A 177 18.10 -13.01 -7.84
CA LYS A 177 18.48 -13.28 -6.45
C LYS A 177 17.75 -14.48 -5.84
N GLU A 178 17.18 -15.35 -6.68
CA GLU A 178 16.52 -16.60 -6.30
C GLU A 178 15.15 -16.42 -5.59
N TYR A 179 14.53 -15.22 -5.63
CA TYR A 179 13.16 -15.08 -5.17
C TYR A 179 12.19 -15.70 -6.18
N ASP A 180 11.35 -16.62 -5.72
CA ASP A 180 10.27 -17.19 -6.52
C ASP A 180 9.06 -16.24 -6.52
N ILE A 181 8.98 -15.38 -7.52
CA ILE A 181 7.92 -14.38 -7.68
C ILE A 181 7.38 -14.41 -9.10
N ASP A 182 6.09 -14.14 -9.24
CA ASP A 182 5.47 -13.94 -10.54
C ASP A 182 5.69 -12.50 -11.04
N ILE A 183 5.79 -12.35 -12.36
CA ILE A 183 5.87 -11.04 -13.00
C ILE A 183 4.49 -10.73 -13.58
N PRO A 184 3.74 -9.79 -12.96
CA PRO A 184 2.41 -9.44 -13.44
C PRO A 184 2.48 -8.77 -14.82
N LYS A 185 1.47 -9.01 -15.65
CA LYS A 185 1.34 -8.37 -16.97
C LYS A 185 0.33 -7.23 -16.94
N ASP A 186 -0.93 -7.56 -16.67
CA ASP A 186 -2.06 -6.64 -16.76
C ASP A 186 -2.98 -6.73 -15.53
N SER A 187 -2.64 -7.56 -14.53
CA SER A 187 -3.38 -7.72 -13.28
C SER A 187 -2.43 -7.63 -12.10
N PHE A 188 -2.79 -6.82 -11.10
CA PHE A 188 -1.91 -6.41 -10.02
C PHE A 188 -2.58 -6.61 -8.66
N ASP A 189 -1.84 -7.08 -7.67
CA ASP A 189 -2.26 -7.09 -6.28
C ASP A 189 -1.93 -5.74 -5.59
N VAL A 190 -2.35 -5.57 -4.34
CA VAL A 190 -2.14 -4.34 -3.58
C VAL A 190 -0.66 -3.98 -3.44
N TYR A 191 0.25 -4.96 -3.35
CA TYR A 191 1.68 -4.71 -3.21
C TYR A 191 2.34 -4.32 -4.53
N ASP A 192 1.87 -4.89 -5.64
CA ASP A 192 2.27 -4.45 -6.97
C ASP A 192 1.85 -2.99 -7.20
N LEU A 193 0.61 -2.64 -6.83
CA LEU A 193 0.09 -1.28 -6.94
C LEU A 193 0.84 -0.29 -6.03
N ALA A 194 1.18 -0.70 -4.82
CA ALA A 194 2.00 0.09 -3.90
C ALA A 194 3.38 0.37 -4.49
N ALA A 195 4.04 -0.65 -5.07
CA ALA A 195 5.32 -0.51 -5.74
C ALA A 195 5.24 0.43 -6.95
N LEU A 196 4.22 0.28 -7.79
CA LEU A 196 4.00 1.14 -8.96
C LEU A 196 3.78 2.60 -8.55
N ALA A 197 2.95 2.86 -7.52
CA ALA A 197 2.73 4.20 -6.98
C ALA A 197 4.01 4.81 -6.40
N TYR A 198 4.80 4.02 -5.67
CA TYR A 198 6.11 4.44 -5.16
C TYR A 198 7.07 4.82 -6.30
N ILE A 199 7.19 3.97 -7.33
CA ILE A 199 8.03 4.23 -8.50
C ILE A 199 7.56 5.51 -9.20
N TYR A 200 6.25 5.69 -9.39
CA TYR A 200 5.71 6.92 -9.99
C TYR A 200 6.17 8.16 -9.22
N LYS A 201 5.93 8.18 -7.91
CA LYS A 201 6.29 9.30 -7.02
C LYS A 201 7.80 9.52 -6.92
N ARG A 202 8.60 8.44 -6.93
CA ARG A 202 10.05 8.50 -6.75
C ARG A 202 10.79 8.87 -8.05
N ILE A 203 10.32 8.37 -9.19
CA ILE A 203 11.03 8.46 -10.46
C ILE A 203 10.38 9.48 -11.41
N LYS A 204 9.06 9.40 -11.61
CA LYS A 204 8.39 10.06 -12.74
C LYS A 204 7.74 11.39 -12.38
N GLU A 205 7.19 11.57 -11.21
CA GLU A 205 6.38 12.74 -10.86
C GLU A 205 7.13 14.07 -11.07
N THR A 206 6.61 14.95 -11.90
CA THR A 206 7.20 16.27 -12.13
C THR A 206 6.41 17.41 -11.49
N ASP A 207 5.14 17.16 -11.16
CA ASP A 207 4.23 18.15 -10.56
C ASP A 207 3.57 17.55 -9.31
N PRO A 208 4.23 17.65 -8.14
CA PRO A 208 3.76 17.02 -6.92
C PRO A 208 2.47 17.66 -6.41
N VAL A 209 1.42 16.86 -6.30
CA VAL A 209 0.13 17.27 -5.74
C VAL A 209 0.00 16.76 -4.31
N ARG A 210 -0.56 17.59 -3.41
CA ARG A 210 -0.93 17.16 -2.06
C ARG A 210 -2.26 16.39 -2.11
N GLU A 211 -2.21 15.10 -1.97
CA GLU A 211 -3.39 14.22 -2.09
C GLU A 211 -4.31 14.26 -0.88
N ALA A 212 -3.75 14.33 0.30
CA ALA A 212 -4.48 14.33 1.56
C ALA A 212 -3.76 15.16 2.63
N SER A 213 -4.51 15.64 3.62
CA SER A 213 -3.98 16.30 4.83
C SER A 213 -3.92 15.31 5.99
N HIS A 214 -4.90 14.41 6.04
CA HIS A 214 -5.05 13.40 7.06
C HIS A 214 -5.60 12.12 6.42
N VAL A 215 -5.09 10.98 6.85
CA VAL A 215 -5.54 9.65 6.41
C VAL A 215 -5.97 8.85 7.62
N VAL A 216 -7.15 8.26 7.52
CA VAL A 216 -7.66 7.30 8.50
C VAL A 216 -7.61 5.91 7.87
N ILE A 217 -6.95 4.97 8.52
CA ILE A 217 -6.84 3.58 8.08
C ILE A 217 -7.50 2.72 9.14
N ASP A 218 -8.47 1.93 8.72
CA ASP A 218 -9.11 0.90 9.55
C ASP A 218 -8.67 -0.49 9.09
N GLU A 219 -8.79 -1.48 9.97
CA GLU A 219 -8.34 -2.87 9.75
C GLU A 219 -6.87 -2.93 9.27
N ALA A 220 -6.03 -2.15 9.91
CA ALA A 220 -4.64 -1.97 9.47
C ALA A 220 -3.82 -3.27 9.48
N GLN A 221 -4.22 -4.29 10.22
CA GLN A 221 -3.54 -5.59 10.27
C GLN A 221 -3.63 -6.36 8.94
N ASP A 222 -4.57 -6.02 8.05
CA ASP A 222 -4.77 -6.75 6.80
C ASP A 222 -3.67 -6.50 5.75
N PHE A 223 -2.85 -5.45 5.94
CA PHE A 223 -1.80 -5.06 5.00
C PHE A 223 -0.41 -5.20 5.61
N GLY A 224 0.56 -5.58 4.79
CA GLY A 224 1.96 -5.67 5.19
C GLY A 224 2.72 -4.34 5.14
N MET A 225 3.91 -4.32 5.73
CA MET A 225 4.75 -3.13 5.85
C MET A 225 5.12 -2.49 4.51
N MET A 226 5.19 -3.27 3.42
CA MET A 226 5.42 -2.74 2.07
C MET A 226 4.39 -1.67 1.70
N ALA A 227 3.09 -1.94 1.93
CA ALA A 227 2.02 -1.01 1.63
C ALA A 227 2.15 0.27 2.47
N TYR A 228 2.47 0.17 3.75
CA TYR A 228 2.64 1.32 4.65
C TYR A 228 3.86 2.16 4.32
N CYS A 229 4.98 1.54 3.98
CA CYS A 229 6.18 2.27 3.55
C CYS A 229 5.94 3.05 2.26
N CYS A 230 5.30 2.41 1.27
CA CYS A 230 4.90 3.09 0.03
C CYS A 230 3.90 4.22 0.28
N LEU A 231 2.87 3.96 1.10
CA LEU A 231 1.86 4.95 1.45
C LEU A 231 2.49 6.18 2.13
N HIS A 232 3.33 5.96 3.14
CA HIS A 232 4.03 7.02 3.86
C HIS A 232 4.90 7.86 2.94
N TYR A 233 5.59 7.24 1.99
CA TYR A 233 6.37 7.95 0.98
C TYR A 233 5.49 8.75 0.01
N CYS A 234 4.40 8.15 -0.49
CA CYS A 234 3.52 8.77 -1.49
C CYS A 234 2.70 9.93 -0.92
N LEU A 235 2.22 9.82 0.32
CA LEU A 235 1.39 10.82 1.00
C LEU A 235 2.22 11.68 1.96
N ARG A 236 3.14 12.44 1.41
CA ARG A 236 4.02 13.35 2.18
C ARG A 236 3.24 14.46 2.84
N ASN A 237 3.70 14.91 4.02
CA ASN A 237 3.07 15.96 4.80
C ASN A 237 1.61 15.66 5.18
N CYS A 238 1.31 14.40 5.38
CA CYS A 238 0.04 13.89 5.82
C CYS A 238 0.14 13.38 7.26
N THR A 239 -0.90 13.57 8.05
CA THR A 239 -1.02 12.94 9.36
C THR A 239 -1.87 11.68 9.26
N TYR A 240 -1.70 10.75 10.21
CA TYR A 240 -2.34 9.44 10.16
C TYR A 240 -3.11 9.14 11.44
N THR A 241 -4.25 8.51 11.30
CA THR A 241 -4.92 7.75 12.36
C THR A 241 -5.05 6.32 11.86
N ILE A 242 -4.36 5.40 12.51
CA ILE A 242 -4.31 4.00 12.09
C ILE A 242 -4.92 3.15 13.19
N MET A 243 -5.92 2.36 12.83
CA MET A 243 -6.67 1.48 13.72
C MET A 243 -6.63 0.06 13.19
N GLY A 244 -6.65 -0.91 14.09
CA GLY A 244 -6.69 -2.32 13.74
C GLY A 244 -6.48 -3.21 14.96
N ASP A 245 -6.53 -4.49 14.74
CA ASP A 245 -6.33 -5.53 15.77
C ASP A 245 -5.49 -6.67 15.19
N THR A 246 -4.22 -6.73 15.56
CA THR A 246 -3.31 -7.79 15.09
C THR A 246 -3.77 -9.20 15.48
N SER A 247 -4.60 -9.33 16.53
CA SER A 247 -5.20 -10.62 16.91
C SER A 247 -6.27 -11.10 15.92
N GLN A 248 -6.81 -10.21 15.09
CA GLN A 248 -7.76 -10.51 14.02
C GLN A 248 -7.10 -10.69 12.65
N ASN A 249 -5.78 -10.60 12.58
CA ASN A 249 -5.06 -10.83 11.32
C ASN A 249 -5.24 -12.28 10.85
N ILE A 250 -5.92 -12.45 9.71
CA ILE A 250 -6.08 -13.74 9.03
C ILE A 250 -5.06 -13.92 7.89
N HIS A 251 -4.17 -12.93 7.71
CA HIS A 251 -3.17 -12.86 6.66
C HIS A 251 -1.75 -12.91 7.23
N PHE A 252 -1.46 -13.91 8.08
CA PHE A 252 -0.20 -14.04 8.82
C PHE A 252 1.05 -13.96 7.95
N GLU A 253 0.95 -14.38 6.69
CA GLU A 253 2.07 -14.42 5.77
C GLU A 253 2.50 -13.03 5.28
N TYR A 254 1.57 -12.06 5.20
CA TYR A 254 1.85 -10.74 4.62
C TYR A 254 1.25 -9.55 5.38
N GLY A 255 0.26 -9.74 6.24
CA GLY A 255 -0.32 -8.70 7.08
C GLY A 255 0.53 -8.38 8.33
N LEU A 256 0.09 -7.43 9.14
CA LEU A 256 0.79 -7.07 10.37
C LEU A 256 0.50 -8.08 11.48
N ASN A 257 1.54 -8.71 12.00
CA ASN A 257 1.48 -9.59 13.15
C ASN A 257 1.78 -8.85 14.46
N ASP A 258 2.38 -7.67 14.39
CA ASP A 258 2.61 -6.74 15.48
C ASP A 258 2.64 -5.28 14.99
N TRP A 259 2.70 -4.33 15.92
CA TRP A 259 2.69 -2.90 15.62
C TRP A 259 4.08 -2.26 15.58
N GLU A 260 5.16 -3.00 15.86
CA GLU A 260 6.45 -2.39 16.18
C GLU A 260 7.07 -1.65 14.98
N ASP A 261 7.06 -2.25 13.80
CA ASP A 261 7.63 -1.58 12.62
C ASP A 261 6.74 -0.46 12.11
N LEU A 262 5.42 -0.62 12.18
CA LEU A 262 4.50 0.46 11.82
C LEU A 262 4.62 1.65 12.78
N LYS A 263 4.77 1.40 14.09
CA LYS A 263 5.04 2.46 15.09
C LYS A 263 6.32 3.22 14.77
N LYS A 264 7.41 2.53 14.44
CA LYS A 264 8.68 3.16 14.04
C LYS A 264 8.53 4.03 12.79
N LEU A 265 7.71 3.60 11.83
CA LEU A 265 7.47 4.34 10.59
C LEU A 265 6.65 5.62 10.82
N ILE A 266 5.60 5.54 11.62
CA ILE A 266 4.57 6.58 11.72
C ILE A 266 4.75 7.48 12.93
N LEU A 267 5.15 6.94 14.10
CA LEU A 267 5.28 7.71 15.33
C LEU A 267 6.65 8.38 15.42
N THR A 268 6.86 9.44 14.66
CA THR A 268 8.13 10.14 14.56
C THR A 268 8.11 11.53 15.21
N GLY A 269 6.93 12.06 15.52
CA GLY A 269 6.70 13.37 16.09
C GLY A 269 6.51 13.35 17.62
N THR A 270 6.71 14.50 18.25
CA THR A 270 6.59 14.66 19.71
C THR A 270 5.17 14.42 20.25
N TYR A 271 4.17 14.61 19.39
CA TYR A 271 2.76 14.49 19.76
C TYR A 271 2.12 13.20 19.26
N ASP A 272 2.89 12.35 18.58
CA ASP A 272 2.40 11.06 18.10
C ASP A 272 2.22 10.11 19.30
N ALA A 273 1.16 9.34 19.28
CA ALA A 273 0.82 8.46 20.39
C ALA A 273 0.26 7.12 19.91
N PHE A 274 0.62 6.07 20.62
CA PHE A 274 0.03 4.76 20.49
C PHE A 274 -0.91 4.50 21.68
N GLY A 275 -2.11 4.01 21.41
CA GLY A 275 -3.10 3.69 22.42
C GLY A 275 -3.74 2.33 22.20
N LEU A 276 -4.16 1.68 23.26
CA LEU A 276 -4.89 0.41 23.23
C LEU A 276 -6.33 0.62 23.69
N LEU A 277 -7.28 0.23 22.85
CA LEU A 277 -8.69 0.16 23.21
C LEU A 277 -8.97 -1.23 23.80
N ARG A 278 -9.00 -1.32 25.14
CA ARG A 278 -9.13 -2.61 25.84
C ARG A 278 -10.57 -3.04 26.08
N LYS A 279 -11.51 -2.10 26.13
CA LYS A 279 -12.90 -2.41 26.47
C LYS A 279 -13.72 -2.80 25.23
N SER A 280 -14.25 -4.02 25.25
CA SER A 280 -15.16 -4.51 24.21
C SER A 280 -16.61 -4.36 24.65
N TYR A 281 -17.41 -3.66 23.84
CA TYR A 281 -18.86 -3.51 24.03
C TYR A 281 -19.65 -4.46 23.14
N ARG A 282 -19.02 -5.10 22.18
CA ARG A 282 -19.68 -5.95 21.16
C ARG A 282 -19.99 -7.34 21.68
N ASN A 283 -19.03 -7.99 22.31
CA ASN A 283 -19.12 -9.39 22.72
C ASN A 283 -19.55 -9.56 24.19
N THR A 284 -20.14 -10.71 24.50
CA THR A 284 -20.35 -11.14 25.89
C THR A 284 -19.04 -11.63 26.52
N VAL A 285 -19.04 -11.78 27.84
CA VAL A 285 -17.88 -12.29 28.59
C VAL A 285 -17.48 -13.67 28.06
N GLU A 286 -18.46 -14.56 27.85
CA GLU A 286 -18.23 -15.96 27.42
C GLU A 286 -17.60 -16.03 26.01
N ILE A 287 -18.04 -15.18 25.08
CA ILE A 287 -17.45 -15.11 23.74
C ILE A 287 -16.02 -14.55 23.80
N SER A 288 -15.79 -13.50 24.59
CA SER A 288 -14.47 -12.88 24.74
C SER A 288 -13.46 -13.80 25.39
N GLU A 289 -13.86 -14.53 26.43
CA GLU A 289 -13.00 -15.52 27.10
C GLU A 289 -12.65 -16.67 26.18
N PHE A 290 -13.62 -17.20 25.45
CA PHE A 290 -13.40 -18.28 24.48
C PHE A 290 -12.45 -17.84 23.35
N ALA A 291 -12.67 -16.67 22.78
CA ALA A 291 -11.79 -16.12 21.75
C ALA A 291 -10.35 -15.91 22.27
N THR A 292 -10.22 -15.36 23.47
CA THR A 292 -8.91 -15.16 24.12
C THR A 292 -8.18 -16.48 24.35
N GLU A 293 -8.91 -17.54 24.74
CA GLU A 293 -8.31 -18.86 24.92
C GLU A 293 -7.78 -19.43 23.60
N ILE A 294 -8.52 -19.27 22.50
CA ILE A 294 -8.01 -19.66 21.15
C ILE A 294 -6.72 -18.90 20.83
N LEU A 295 -6.69 -17.58 21.06
CA LEU A 295 -5.51 -16.75 20.77
C LEU A 295 -4.27 -17.17 21.57
N ARG A 296 -4.44 -17.70 22.79
CA ARG A 296 -3.32 -18.20 23.63
C ARG A 296 -2.57 -19.39 23.04
N HIS A 297 -3.15 -20.07 22.08
CA HIS A 297 -2.49 -21.16 21.35
C HIS A 297 -1.62 -20.69 20.17
N GLY A 298 -1.62 -19.40 19.84
CA GLY A 298 -0.79 -18.81 18.78
C GLY A 298 0.49 -18.17 19.32
N ASP A 299 1.52 -18.08 18.48
CA ASP A 299 2.82 -17.45 18.79
C ASP A 299 2.83 -15.94 18.41
N PHE A 300 1.84 -15.18 18.87
CA PHE A 300 1.76 -13.74 18.59
C PHE A 300 1.40 -12.94 19.84
N ALA A 301 1.67 -11.64 19.82
CA ALA A 301 1.37 -10.76 20.94
C ALA A 301 -0.15 -10.62 21.13
N ILE A 302 -0.64 -11.03 22.30
CA ILE A 302 -2.05 -10.91 22.67
C ILE A 302 -2.22 -9.63 23.48
N TYR A 303 -3.11 -8.78 23.02
CA TYR A 303 -3.56 -7.61 23.79
C TYR A 303 -4.83 -8.00 24.56
N PRO A 304 -4.81 -8.02 25.92
CA PRO A 304 -5.96 -8.46 26.68
C PRO A 304 -7.16 -7.53 26.47
N VAL A 305 -8.30 -8.14 26.12
CA VAL A 305 -9.58 -7.46 25.98
C VAL A 305 -10.33 -7.57 27.32
N GLU A 306 -10.83 -6.44 27.80
CA GLU A 306 -11.71 -6.36 28.97
C GLU A 306 -13.18 -6.29 28.49
N PRO A 307 -13.94 -7.40 28.52
CA PRO A 307 -15.34 -7.33 28.12
C PRO A 307 -16.11 -6.49 29.13
N ILE A 308 -17.07 -5.71 28.66
CA ILE A 308 -18.08 -5.14 29.57
C ILE A 308 -18.89 -6.30 30.14
N ILE A 309 -19.30 -6.14 31.40
CA ILE A 309 -20.07 -7.17 32.13
C ILE A 309 -21.45 -7.33 31.46
N ARG A 310 -21.46 -8.03 30.34
CA ARG A 310 -22.65 -8.51 29.66
C ARG A 310 -22.50 -10.01 29.48
N HIS A 311 -23.34 -10.78 30.15
CA HIS A 311 -23.36 -12.23 30.06
C HIS A 311 -24.28 -12.71 28.96
N GLY A 312 -23.92 -13.82 28.32
CA GLY A 312 -24.70 -14.51 27.32
C GLY A 312 -24.59 -16.03 27.47
N ASN A 313 -24.99 -16.73 26.45
CA ASN A 313 -24.84 -18.19 26.44
C ASN A 313 -23.36 -18.57 26.27
N ALA A 314 -22.96 -19.68 26.87
CA ALA A 314 -21.63 -20.25 26.67
C ALA A 314 -21.43 -20.64 25.20
N VAL A 315 -20.20 -20.46 24.70
CA VAL A 315 -19.82 -20.95 23.38
C VAL A 315 -19.86 -22.48 23.39
N ARG A 316 -20.52 -23.07 22.41
CA ARG A 316 -20.62 -24.53 22.24
C ARG A 316 -19.76 -24.98 21.07
N ILE A 317 -19.01 -26.07 21.27
CA ILE A 317 -18.26 -26.75 20.23
C ILE A 317 -18.92 -28.12 20.07
N GLU A 318 -19.33 -28.44 18.87
CA GLU A 318 -19.94 -29.71 18.53
C GLU A 318 -19.26 -30.33 17.31
N GLU A 319 -18.96 -31.61 17.40
CA GLU A 319 -18.35 -32.37 16.32
C GLU A 319 -19.35 -33.36 15.73
N TYR A 320 -19.32 -33.52 14.42
CA TYR A 320 -20.23 -34.41 13.70
C TYR A 320 -19.46 -35.33 12.75
N ASP A 321 -19.87 -36.61 12.71
CA ASP A 321 -19.22 -37.64 11.89
C ASP A 321 -19.37 -37.40 10.39
N ASN A 322 -20.36 -36.63 9.96
CA ASN A 322 -20.64 -36.39 8.55
C ASN A 322 -21.43 -35.08 8.31
N VAL A 323 -21.35 -34.57 7.09
CA VAL A 323 -22.00 -33.32 6.67
C VAL A 323 -23.50 -33.33 6.87
N ARG A 324 -24.16 -34.48 6.71
CA ARG A 324 -25.62 -34.57 6.85
C ARG A 324 -26.06 -34.35 8.28
N SER A 325 -25.35 -34.93 9.25
CA SER A 325 -25.60 -34.69 10.67
C SER A 325 -25.30 -33.23 11.08
N LEU A 326 -24.22 -32.66 10.54
CA LEU A 326 -23.88 -31.24 10.73
C LEU A 326 -25.02 -30.34 10.25
N ILE A 327 -25.50 -30.50 9.02
CA ILE A 327 -26.59 -29.71 8.43
C ILE A 327 -27.87 -29.85 9.25
N SER A 328 -28.24 -31.06 9.65
CA SER A 328 -29.44 -31.29 10.48
C SER A 328 -29.37 -30.53 11.81
N ALA A 329 -28.24 -30.65 12.51
CA ALA A 329 -28.01 -29.93 13.78
C ALA A 329 -27.98 -28.42 13.61
N SER A 330 -27.38 -27.92 12.51
CA SER A 330 -27.38 -26.49 12.18
C SER A 330 -28.81 -25.98 11.97
N VAL A 331 -29.65 -26.72 11.23
CA VAL A 331 -31.06 -26.35 11.01
C VAL A 331 -31.83 -26.31 12.33
N ASP A 332 -31.62 -27.29 13.21
CA ASP A 332 -32.32 -27.37 14.51
C ASP A 332 -31.87 -26.20 15.42
N THR A 333 -30.56 -25.87 15.42
CA THR A 333 -30.00 -24.75 16.17
C THR A 333 -30.57 -23.43 15.66
N ILE A 334 -30.60 -23.20 14.34
CA ILE A 334 -31.14 -21.97 13.74
C ILE A 334 -32.62 -21.80 14.09
N LYS A 335 -33.43 -22.85 13.96
CA LYS A 335 -34.85 -22.82 14.32
C LYS A 335 -35.05 -22.56 15.83
N GLY A 336 -34.20 -23.15 16.66
CA GLY A 336 -34.19 -22.87 18.11
C GLY A 336 -33.97 -21.38 18.38
N TRP A 337 -32.92 -20.79 17.84
CA TRP A 337 -32.62 -19.38 18.02
C TRP A 337 -33.70 -18.45 17.45
N GLN A 338 -34.28 -18.78 16.30
CA GLN A 338 -35.44 -18.04 15.77
C GLN A 338 -36.63 -18.07 16.74
N SER A 339 -36.88 -19.21 17.39
CA SER A 339 -37.94 -19.34 18.38
C SER A 339 -37.67 -18.57 19.69
N GLU A 340 -36.38 -18.33 20.00
CA GLU A 340 -35.90 -17.50 21.11
C GLU A 340 -35.92 -15.99 20.79
N GLY A 341 -36.24 -15.60 19.54
CA GLY A 341 -36.39 -14.23 19.10
C GLY A 341 -35.13 -13.61 18.49
N TYR A 342 -34.14 -14.40 18.09
CA TYR A 342 -33.02 -13.91 17.32
C TYR A 342 -33.48 -13.60 15.88
N GLU A 343 -33.35 -12.34 15.46
CA GLU A 343 -33.78 -11.86 14.15
C GLU A 343 -32.70 -12.08 13.07
N THR A 344 -31.42 -11.98 13.46
CA THR A 344 -30.29 -12.13 12.54
C THR A 344 -29.39 -13.27 12.99
N ILE A 345 -29.25 -14.29 12.13
CA ILE A 345 -28.42 -15.46 12.38
C ILE A 345 -27.51 -15.66 11.16
N ALA A 346 -26.20 -15.73 11.38
CA ALA A 346 -25.23 -15.94 10.33
C ALA A 346 -24.58 -17.32 10.45
N VAL A 347 -24.34 -17.96 9.31
CA VAL A 347 -23.53 -19.18 9.19
C VAL A 347 -22.23 -18.82 8.48
N VAL A 348 -21.11 -18.93 9.19
CA VAL A 348 -19.78 -18.59 8.66
C VAL A 348 -19.07 -19.89 8.29
N CYS A 349 -18.53 -19.97 7.07
CA CYS A 349 -17.77 -21.10 6.56
C CYS A 349 -16.31 -20.69 6.33
N ARG A 350 -15.42 -21.66 6.20
CA ARG A 350 -14.00 -21.43 6.02
C ARG A 350 -13.66 -20.74 4.70
N ASP A 351 -14.37 -21.12 3.63
CA ASP A 351 -14.18 -20.60 2.28
C ASP A 351 -15.50 -20.52 1.51
N GLU A 352 -15.49 -19.84 0.36
CA GLU A 352 -16.65 -19.63 -0.49
C GLU A 352 -17.22 -20.96 -1.02
N ALA A 353 -16.35 -21.91 -1.38
CA ALA A 353 -16.79 -23.21 -1.90
C ALA A 353 -17.54 -24.03 -0.85
N GLU A 354 -17.13 -23.94 0.41
CA GLU A 354 -17.85 -24.54 1.53
C GLU A 354 -19.16 -23.80 1.80
N ALA A 355 -19.13 -22.45 1.81
CA ALA A 355 -20.31 -21.62 2.02
C ALA A 355 -21.41 -21.92 0.99
N LEU A 356 -21.06 -22.03 -0.29
CA LEU A 356 -22.01 -22.39 -1.35
C LEU A 356 -22.63 -23.77 -1.15
N LYS A 357 -21.85 -24.77 -0.73
CA LYS A 357 -22.34 -26.13 -0.45
C LYS A 357 -23.27 -26.15 0.76
N VAL A 358 -22.87 -25.48 1.85
CA VAL A 358 -23.66 -25.41 3.08
C VAL A 358 -24.96 -24.65 2.84
N SER A 359 -24.90 -23.49 2.16
CA SER A 359 -26.07 -22.71 1.77
C SER A 359 -27.06 -23.53 0.95
N ALA A 360 -26.58 -24.25 -0.07
CA ALA A 360 -27.43 -25.11 -0.90
C ALA A 360 -28.14 -26.20 -0.10
N GLU A 361 -27.53 -26.79 0.92
CA GLU A 361 -28.16 -27.77 1.79
C GLU A 361 -29.12 -27.13 2.79
N LEU A 362 -28.76 -26.02 3.42
CA LEU A 362 -29.62 -25.32 4.38
C LEU A 362 -30.88 -24.76 3.75
N LYS A 363 -30.81 -24.22 2.49
CA LYS A 363 -31.97 -23.72 1.72
C LYS A 363 -33.07 -24.76 1.50
N LYS A 364 -32.78 -26.03 1.65
CA LYS A 364 -33.82 -27.10 1.59
C LYS A 364 -34.70 -27.14 2.84
N HIS A 365 -34.29 -26.51 3.94
CA HIS A 365 -34.90 -26.63 5.25
C HIS A 365 -35.30 -25.32 5.91
N ILE A 366 -34.65 -24.23 5.52
CA ILE A 366 -34.84 -22.87 6.07
C ILE A 366 -34.75 -21.85 4.93
N GLU A 367 -35.37 -20.70 5.15
CA GLU A 367 -35.24 -19.55 4.26
C GLU A 367 -33.93 -18.83 4.57
N ILE A 368 -33.11 -18.62 3.55
CA ILE A 368 -31.82 -17.90 3.65
C ILE A 368 -31.88 -16.73 2.69
N THR A 369 -31.62 -15.54 3.20
CA THR A 369 -31.33 -14.36 2.39
C THR A 369 -29.86 -14.40 2.00
N ASP A 370 -29.57 -14.47 0.72
CA ASP A 370 -28.20 -14.28 0.21
C ASP A 370 -27.96 -12.77 0.17
N ASP A 371 -27.25 -12.24 1.15
CA ASP A 371 -26.63 -10.94 1.01
C ASP A 371 -25.40 -11.10 0.11
N ASN A 372 -25.57 -10.70 -1.15
CA ASN A 372 -24.51 -10.66 -2.16
C ASN A 372 -23.62 -9.43 -1.97
#